data_a026e295a0f1a2d1c13eb2def4b90261
#
_entry.id   a026e295a0f1a2d1c13eb2def4b90261
#
_cell.length_a   1.000
_cell.length_b   1.000
_cell.length_c   1.000
_cell.angle_alpha   90.00
_cell.angle_beta   90.00
_cell.angle_gamma   90.00
#
_symmetry.space_group_name_H-M   'P 1'
#
loop_
_entity.id
_entity.type
_entity.pdbx_description
1 polymer ?
#
loop_
_entity_poly.entity_id
_entity_poly.type
_entity_poly.pdbx_seq_one_letter_code
_entity_poly.pdbx_strand_id
1 'polypeptide(L)'
;IGTINIEVKNGNFIKNNFIQKIEDFTKIDLSKEIFEYGAINSKIDNKKIYSNLNLTSKKSDIKSKDSFIDFNKNIIDTKLDINLNKNIFSVRLEDDLNKPKITVDVQDLIKNILEKKLDKYINKEDDAQKIELLKGIKSLF
;
A
#
# COMPACT_ATOMS: atom_id res chain seq x y z
N ILE A 1 1.14 -29.62 5.90
CA ILE A 1 1.09 -28.73 4.71
C ILE A 1 -0.37 -28.57 4.31
N GLY A 2 -0.81 -27.33 4.24
CA GLY A 2 -2.17 -27.02 3.84
C GLY A 2 -2.20 -25.78 2.95
N THR A 3 -3.33 -25.62 2.25
CA THR A 3 -3.61 -24.40 1.47
C THR A 3 -4.97 -23.84 1.87
N ILE A 4 -5.06 -22.51 1.91
CA ILE A 4 -6.30 -21.79 2.13
C ILE A 4 -6.47 -20.80 0.99
N ASN A 5 -7.62 -20.84 0.34
CA ASN A 5 -8.00 -19.89 -0.70
C ASN A 5 -9.27 -19.18 -0.27
N ILE A 6 -9.21 -17.87 -0.18
CA ILE A 6 -10.36 -17.04 0.22
C ILE A 6 -10.68 -16.09 -0.92
N GLU A 7 -11.95 -16.03 -1.29
CA GLU A 7 -12.47 -15.03 -2.22
C GLU A 7 -13.38 -14.07 -1.48
N VAL A 8 -13.26 -12.79 -1.78
CA VAL A 8 -14.09 -11.72 -1.22
C VAL A 8 -14.74 -10.95 -2.36
N LYS A 9 -16.02 -10.66 -2.24
CA LYS A 9 -16.76 -9.83 -3.19
C LYS A 9 -17.39 -8.65 -2.47
N ASN A 10 -17.22 -7.45 -3.03
CA ASN A 10 -17.81 -6.21 -2.49
C ASN A 10 -17.45 -5.97 -1.02
N GLY A 11 -16.17 -6.13 -0.69
CA GLY A 11 -15.66 -5.96 0.66
C GLY A 11 -15.05 -4.59 0.89
N ASN A 12 -15.05 -4.15 2.14
CA ASN A 12 -14.33 -2.96 2.58
C ASN A 12 -13.63 -3.23 3.91
N PHE A 13 -12.63 -2.43 4.20
CA PHE A 13 -11.94 -2.49 5.49
C PHE A 13 -12.78 -1.85 6.59
N ILE A 14 -12.75 -2.45 7.77
CA ILE A 14 -13.29 -1.84 8.98
C ILE A 14 -12.23 -0.90 9.54
N LYS A 15 -12.63 0.31 9.93
CA LYS A 15 -11.72 1.29 10.51
C LYS A 15 -11.13 0.76 11.82
N ASN A 16 -9.81 0.72 11.89
CA ASN A 16 -9.03 0.25 13.04
C ASN A 16 -7.71 1.04 13.11
N ASN A 17 -6.85 0.71 14.06
CA ASN A 17 -5.57 1.41 14.24
C ASN A 17 -4.68 1.37 13.00
N PHE A 18 -4.66 0.26 12.28
CA PHE A 18 -3.90 0.11 11.05
C PHE A 18 -4.44 1.03 9.94
N ILE A 19 -5.74 1.02 9.71
CA ILE A 19 -6.39 1.88 8.71
C ILE A 19 -6.25 3.36 9.08
N GLN A 20 -6.38 3.69 10.38
CA GLN A 20 -6.19 5.04 10.88
C GLN A 20 -4.75 5.54 10.65
N LYS A 21 -3.75 4.69 10.87
CA LYS A 21 -2.35 5.06 10.62
C LYS A 21 -2.09 5.36 9.14
N ILE A 22 -2.68 4.60 8.24
CA ILE A 22 -2.60 4.87 6.80
C ILE A 22 -3.23 6.24 6.49
N GLU A 23 -4.40 6.53 7.04
CA GLU A 23 -5.07 7.83 6.85
C GLU A 23 -4.24 8.99 7.39
N ASP A 24 -3.61 8.83 8.55
CA ASP A 24 -2.77 9.86 9.16
C ASP A 24 -1.58 10.25 8.26
N PHE A 25 -0.97 9.26 7.60
CA PHE A 25 0.17 9.48 6.70
C PHE A 25 -0.23 9.93 5.29
N THR A 26 -1.31 9.38 4.75
CA THR A 26 -1.67 9.56 3.33
C THR A 26 -2.85 10.50 3.13
N LYS A 27 -3.62 10.79 4.17
CA LYS A 27 -4.94 11.46 4.11
C LYS A 27 -5.99 10.67 3.34
N ILE A 28 -5.77 9.37 3.16
CA ILE A 28 -6.67 8.47 2.45
C ILE A 28 -7.28 7.48 3.46
N ASP A 29 -8.61 7.46 3.53
CA ASP A 29 -9.36 6.51 4.36
C ASP A 29 -9.71 5.26 3.56
N LEU A 30 -8.93 4.19 3.77
CA LEU A 30 -9.15 2.90 3.12
C LEU A 30 -10.50 2.26 3.45
N SER A 31 -11.12 2.59 4.57
CA SER A 31 -12.42 2.03 4.95
C SER A 31 -13.55 2.47 4.05
N LYS A 32 -13.36 3.55 3.29
CA LYS A 32 -14.35 4.07 2.32
C LYS A 32 -14.25 3.43 0.95
N GLU A 33 -13.19 2.69 0.67
CA GLU A 33 -13.01 2.01 -0.62
C GLU A 33 -13.73 0.66 -0.61
N ILE A 34 -14.53 0.41 -1.65
CA ILE A 34 -15.20 -0.89 -1.84
C ILE A 34 -14.42 -1.66 -2.89
N PHE A 35 -13.88 -2.81 -2.51
CA PHE A 35 -13.19 -3.72 -3.41
C PHE A 35 -14.19 -4.73 -3.97
N GLU A 36 -14.40 -4.68 -5.28
CA GLU A 36 -15.38 -5.54 -5.97
C GLU A 36 -14.96 -7.01 -5.93
N TYR A 37 -13.66 -7.27 -5.98
CA TYR A 37 -13.10 -8.60 -5.94
C TYR A 37 -11.84 -8.66 -5.09
N GLY A 38 -11.69 -9.73 -4.34
CA GLY A 38 -10.49 -10.01 -3.60
C GLY A 38 -10.17 -11.50 -3.55
N ALA A 39 -8.90 -11.82 -3.55
CA ALA A 39 -8.41 -13.17 -3.38
C ALA A 39 -7.22 -13.21 -2.42
N ILE A 40 -7.23 -14.17 -1.51
CA ILE A 40 -6.11 -14.50 -0.64
C ILE A 40 -5.78 -15.96 -0.87
N ASN A 41 -4.56 -16.22 -1.27
CA ASN A 41 -4.05 -17.59 -1.47
C ASN A 41 -2.92 -17.81 -0.47
N SER A 42 -3.10 -18.77 0.41
CA SER A 42 -2.15 -19.05 1.49
C SER A 42 -1.69 -20.49 1.47
N LYS A 43 -0.41 -20.68 1.76
CA LYS A 43 0.21 -21.98 2.00
C LYS A 43 0.64 -22.04 3.46
N ILE A 44 0.27 -23.11 4.13
CA ILE A 44 0.61 -23.33 5.53
C ILE A 44 1.57 -24.51 5.63
N ASP A 45 2.69 -24.30 6.28
CA ASP A 45 3.68 -25.34 6.54
C ASP A 45 4.36 -25.08 7.89
N ASN A 46 4.32 -26.07 8.79
CA ASN A 46 4.99 -26.04 10.09
C ASN A 46 4.74 -24.73 10.87
N LYS A 47 3.47 -24.35 11.05
CA LYS A 47 3.05 -23.12 11.73
C LYS A 47 3.55 -21.81 11.07
N LYS A 48 3.95 -21.90 9.81
CA LYS A 48 4.28 -20.74 8.98
C LYS A 48 3.22 -20.57 7.90
N ILE A 49 2.82 -19.35 7.64
CA ILE A 49 1.87 -19.02 6.60
C ILE A 49 2.55 -18.10 5.59
N TYR A 50 2.46 -18.48 4.33
CA TYR A 50 2.87 -17.66 3.18
C TYR A 50 1.63 -17.28 2.40
N SER A 51 1.40 -16.01 2.16
CA SER A 51 0.16 -15.53 1.55
C SER A 51 0.41 -14.55 0.42
N ASN A 52 -0.44 -14.62 -0.59
CA ASN A 52 -0.58 -13.60 -1.61
C ASN A 52 -1.98 -12.99 -1.51
N LEU A 53 -2.05 -11.67 -1.54
CA LEU A 53 -3.29 -10.92 -1.49
C LEU A 53 -3.46 -10.14 -2.79
N ASN A 54 -4.68 -10.10 -3.31
CA ASN A 54 -5.04 -9.25 -4.43
C ASN A 54 -6.47 -8.73 -4.21
N LEU A 55 -6.60 -7.42 -3.99
CA LEU A 55 -7.89 -6.75 -3.89
C LEU A 55 -8.00 -5.75 -5.04
N THR A 56 -9.10 -5.78 -5.76
CA THR A 56 -9.31 -4.91 -6.92
C THR A 56 -10.68 -4.24 -6.89
N SER A 57 -10.70 -3.00 -7.33
CA SER A 57 -11.90 -2.25 -7.69
C SER A 57 -11.70 -1.61 -9.07
N LYS A 58 -12.64 -0.80 -9.53
CA LYS A 58 -12.55 -0.14 -10.86
C LYS A 58 -11.32 0.74 -11.00
N LYS A 59 -10.87 1.38 -9.93
CA LYS A 59 -9.80 2.39 -9.95
C LYS A 59 -8.70 2.13 -8.94
N SER A 60 -8.83 1.08 -8.15
CA SER A 60 -7.94 0.85 -7.03
C SER A 60 -7.55 -0.62 -6.91
N ASP A 61 -6.36 -0.89 -6.44
CA ASP A 61 -5.89 -2.23 -6.12
C ASP A 61 -4.97 -2.23 -4.90
N ILE A 62 -4.98 -3.34 -4.18
CA ILE A 62 -4.03 -3.65 -3.11
C ILE A 62 -3.49 -5.04 -3.35
N LYS A 63 -2.17 -5.15 -3.39
CA LYS A 63 -1.48 -6.42 -3.61
C LYS A 63 -0.42 -6.66 -2.56
N SER A 64 -0.30 -7.91 -2.14
CA SER A 64 0.89 -8.37 -1.44
C SER A 64 1.37 -9.67 -2.06
N LYS A 65 2.68 -9.88 -2.03
CA LYS A 65 3.30 -11.08 -2.51
C LYS A 65 4.22 -11.63 -1.42
N ASP A 66 4.12 -12.94 -1.20
CA ASP A 66 4.97 -13.63 -0.23
C ASP A 66 4.89 -13.05 1.18
N SER A 67 3.72 -12.59 1.60
CA SER A 67 3.46 -12.23 2.99
C SER A 67 3.72 -13.43 3.89
N PHE A 68 4.36 -13.19 5.02
CA PHE A 68 4.86 -14.25 5.87
C PHE A 68 4.45 -14.04 7.32
N ILE A 69 3.96 -15.12 7.94
CA ILE A 69 3.69 -15.20 9.38
C ILE A 69 4.33 -16.46 9.91
N ASP A 70 5.10 -16.34 10.98
CA ASP A 70 5.70 -17.47 11.71
C ASP A 70 5.16 -17.48 13.13
N PHE A 71 4.29 -18.44 13.44
CA PHE A 71 3.69 -18.59 14.76
C PHE A 71 4.66 -19.16 15.80
N ASN A 72 5.72 -19.85 15.37
CA ASN A 72 6.76 -20.33 16.31
C ASN A 72 7.61 -19.20 16.84
N LYS A 73 7.94 -18.24 15.99
CA LYS A 73 8.75 -17.06 16.32
C LYS A 73 7.91 -15.84 16.67
N ASN A 74 6.60 -15.91 16.49
CA ASN A 74 5.66 -14.80 16.69
C ASN A 74 6.01 -13.56 15.88
N ILE A 75 6.38 -13.75 14.60
CA ILE A 75 6.75 -12.66 13.69
C ILE A 75 5.84 -12.58 12.46
N ILE A 76 5.74 -11.39 11.93
CA ILE A 76 5.07 -11.08 10.66
C ILE A 76 6.03 -10.29 9.77
N ASP A 77 5.97 -10.53 8.48
CA ASP A 77 6.63 -9.72 7.46
C ASP A 77 5.74 -9.68 6.22
N THR A 78 5.10 -8.54 5.98
CA THR A 78 4.27 -8.34 4.80
C THR A 78 4.42 -6.92 4.28
N LYS A 79 4.38 -6.79 2.97
CA LYS A 79 4.35 -5.51 2.27
C LYS A 79 3.09 -5.44 1.41
N LEU A 80 2.31 -4.39 1.59
CA LEU A 80 1.13 -4.10 0.78
C LEU A 80 1.48 -2.99 -0.21
N ASP A 81 1.35 -3.28 -1.49
CA ASP A 81 1.44 -2.28 -2.55
C ASP A 81 0.03 -1.79 -2.86
N ILE A 82 -0.19 -0.49 -2.66
CA ILE A 82 -1.52 0.11 -2.68
C ILE A 82 -1.59 1.16 -3.78
N ASN A 83 -2.60 1.05 -4.62
CA ASN A 83 -2.96 2.05 -5.62
C ASN A 83 -4.44 2.40 -5.42
N LEU A 84 -4.70 3.59 -4.88
CA LEU A 84 -6.06 4.10 -4.67
C LEU A 84 -6.30 5.28 -5.59
N ASN A 85 -7.00 5.00 -6.70
CA ASN A 85 -7.34 6.03 -7.69
C ASN A 85 -6.09 6.83 -8.12
N LYS A 86 -5.04 6.13 -8.54
CA LYS A 86 -3.71 6.65 -8.93
C LYS A 86 -2.84 7.20 -7.79
N ASN A 87 -3.28 7.13 -6.55
CA ASN A 87 -2.46 7.44 -5.39
C ASN A 87 -1.71 6.17 -4.98
N ILE A 88 -0.41 6.13 -5.23
CA ILE A 88 0.45 4.95 -5.04
C ILE A 88 1.28 5.12 -3.78
N PHE A 89 1.20 4.15 -2.89
CA PHE A 89 2.02 4.06 -1.70
C PHE A 89 2.14 2.60 -1.26
N SER A 90 3.00 2.31 -0.30
CA SER A 90 3.12 0.98 0.26
C SER A 90 3.09 1.01 1.78
N VAL A 91 2.68 -0.10 2.37
CA VAL A 91 2.63 -0.28 3.82
C VAL A 91 3.35 -1.58 4.16
N ARG A 92 4.24 -1.52 5.14
CA ARG A 92 4.95 -2.68 5.65
C ARG A 92 4.55 -2.97 7.08
N LEU A 93 4.27 -4.24 7.37
CA LEU A 93 4.02 -4.79 8.70
C LEU A 93 5.16 -5.75 9.03
N GLU A 94 5.89 -5.48 10.10
CA GLU A 94 7.07 -6.26 10.47
C GLU A 94 7.12 -6.56 11.96
N ASP A 95 7.99 -7.50 12.33
CA ASP A 95 8.37 -7.85 13.68
C ASP A 95 7.26 -8.58 14.45
N ASP A 96 6.88 -8.14 15.62
CA ASP A 96 5.97 -8.85 16.53
C ASP A 96 4.56 -8.99 15.94
N LEU A 97 4.08 -10.23 15.80
CA LEU A 97 2.75 -10.53 15.28
C LEU A 97 1.62 -9.88 16.10
N ASN A 98 1.79 -9.77 17.41
CA ASN A 98 0.78 -9.19 18.31
C ASN A 98 0.80 -7.66 18.29
N LYS A 99 1.94 -7.06 17.99
CA LYS A 99 2.11 -5.62 17.90
C LYS A 99 3.07 -5.26 16.75
N PRO A 100 2.63 -5.40 15.50
CA PRO A 100 3.50 -5.17 14.36
C PRO A 100 4.01 -3.73 14.28
N LYS A 101 5.25 -3.58 13.82
CA LYS A 101 5.76 -2.29 13.38
C LYS A 101 5.14 -1.97 12.02
N ILE A 102 4.45 -0.84 11.93
CA ILE A 102 3.78 -0.38 10.72
C ILE A 102 4.60 0.77 10.12
N THR A 103 5.04 0.59 8.89
CA THR A 103 5.77 1.63 8.13
C THR A 103 4.97 1.95 6.86
N VAL A 104 4.68 3.22 6.65
CA VAL A 104 3.99 3.70 5.45
C VAL A 104 5.02 4.43 4.58
N ASP A 105 5.24 3.94 3.35
CA ASP A 105 6.11 4.58 2.38
C ASP A 105 5.24 5.40 1.42
N VAL A 106 5.37 6.71 1.53
CA VAL A 106 4.60 7.70 0.75
C VAL A 106 5.46 8.46 -0.28
N GLN A 107 6.67 8.01 -0.55
CA GLN A 107 7.57 8.71 -1.48
C GLN A 107 6.94 8.92 -2.86
N ASP A 108 6.36 7.86 -3.43
CA ASP A 108 5.70 7.96 -4.74
C ASP A 108 4.47 8.85 -4.69
N LEU A 109 3.71 8.82 -3.60
CA LEU A 109 2.54 9.68 -3.40
C LEU A 109 2.95 11.17 -3.33
N ILE A 110 3.95 11.49 -2.54
CA ILE A 110 4.47 12.86 -2.40
C ILE A 110 5.01 13.36 -3.73
N LYS A 111 5.78 12.54 -4.43
CA LYS A 111 6.34 12.86 -5.74
C LYS A 111 5.26 13.18 -6.77
N ASN A 112 4.21 12.37 -6.84
CA ASN A 112 3.08 12.62 -7.73
C ASN A 112 2.34 13.93 -7.39
N ILE A 113 2.14 14.22 -6.11
CA ILE A 113 1.51 15.47 -5.66
C ILE A 113 2.37 16.67 -6.06
N LEU A 114 3.69 16.59 -5.85
CA LEU A 114 4.63 17.66 -6.21
C LEU A 114 4.68 17.87 -7.73
N GLU A 115 4.73 16.81 -8.51
CA GLU A 115 4.71 16.90 -9.98
C GLU A 115 3.44 17.57 -10.50
N LYS A 116 2.28 17.20 -9.95
CA LYS A 116 0.99 17.81 -10.30
C LYS A 116 0.94 19.30 -9.93
N LYS A 117 1.44 19.67 -8.76
CA LYS A 117 1.51 21.08 -8.33
C LYS A 117 2.47 21.88 -9.21
N LEU A 118 3.62 21.32 -9.55
CA LEU A 118 4.58 21.95 -10.45
C LEU A 118 4.00 22.14 -11.84
N ASP A 119 3.29 21.16 -12.39
CA ASP A 119 2.63 21.29 -13.69
C ASP A 119 1.61 22.43 -13.71
N LYS A 120 0.83 22.59 -12.64
CA LYS A 120 -0.12 23.70 -12.50
C LYS A 120 0.57 25.06 -12.40
N TYR A 121 1.69 25.10 -11.70
CA TYR A 121 2.44 26.33 -11.44
C TYR A 121 3.23 26.79 -12.66
N ILE A 122 3.79 25.83 -13.42
CA ILE A 122 4.75 26.06 -14.50
C ILE A 122 4.13 26.05 -15.90
N ASN A 123 2.83 25.79 -16.03
CA ASN A 123 2.11 25.82 -17.32
C ASN A 123 2.23 27.15 -18.09
N LYS A 124 2.82 28.17 -17.47
CA LYS A 124 3.05 29.50 -18.06
C LYS A 124 4.54 29.83 -18.22
N GLU A 125 5.45 28.92 -17.90
CA GLU A 125 6.89 29.14 -17.91
C GLU A 125 7.64 28.14 -18.81
N ASP A 126 8.91 28.41 -19.03
CA ASP A 126 9.80 27.67 -19.89
C ASP A 126 9.98 26.21 -19.46
N ASP A 127 9.87 25.27 -20.41
CA ASP A 127 10.05 23.83 -20.18
C ASP A 127 11.41 23.48 -19.56
N ALA A 128 12.46 24.25 -19.82
CA ALA A 128 13.76 24.04 -19.24
C ALA A 128 13.78 24.23 -17.72
N GLN A 129 13.10 25.26 -17.22
CA GLN A 129 12.96 25.50 -15.77
C GLN A 129 12.17 24.40 -15.10
N LYS A 130 11.11 23.89 -15.75
CA LYS A 130 10.33 22.76 -15.28
C LYS A 130 11.19 21.50 -15.11
N ILE A 131 12.00 21.16 -16.09
CA ILE A 131 12.90 20.01 -16.06
C ILE A 131 13.90 20.13 -14.92
N GLU A 132 14.48 21.30 -14.72
CA GLU A 132 15.46 21.56 -13.67
C GLU A 132 14.87 21.45 -12.28
N LEU A 133 13.68 22.01 -12.06
CA LEU A 133 12.93 21.87 -10.79
C LEU A 133 12.57 20.42 -10.49
N LEU A 134 12.08 19.68 -11.47
CA LEU A 134 11.75 18.27 -11.31
C LEU A 134 12.99 17.43 -10.97
N LYS A 135 14.13 17.69 -11.57
CA LYS A 135 15.41 17.04 -11.22
C LYS A 135 15.81 17.33 -9.78
N GLY A 136 15.68 18.57 -9.33
CA GLY A 136 15.97 18.98 -7.97
C GLY A 136 15.08 18.26 -6.95
N ILE A 137 13.79 18.15 -7.22
CA ILE A 137 12.82 17.44 -6.36
C ILE A 137 13.11 15.94 -6.34
N LYS A 138 13.35 15.32 -7.49
CA LYS A 138 13.65 13.89 -7.60
C LYS A 138 14.94 13.51 -6.86
N SER A 139 15.90 14.40 -6.75
CA SER A 139 17.14 14.16 -6.00
C SER A 139 16.95 14.12 -4.49
N LEU A 140 15.83 14.63 -3.96
CA LEU A 140 15.47 14.59 -2.54
C LEU A 140 14.87 13.24 -2.12
N PHE A 141 14.47 12.42 -3.05
CA PHE A 141 13.87 11.11 -2.85
C PHE A 141 14.76 10.01 -3.42
#